data_012b44fcb3d18f62c05b2bc95303e7e8
#
_entry.id   012b44fcb3d18f62c05b2bc95303e7e8
#
_cell.length_a   1.000
_cell.length_b   1.000
_cell.length_c   1.000
_cell.angle_alpha   90.00
_cell.angle_beta   90.00
_cell.angle_gamma   90.00
#
_symmetry.space_group_name_H-M   'P 1'
#
loop_
_entity.id
_entity.type
_entity.pdbx_description
1 polymer ?
#
loop_
_entity_poly.entity_id
_entity_poly.type
_entity_poly.pdbx_seq_one_letter_code
_entity_poly.pdbx_strand_id
1 'polypeptide(L)'
;MIILWTTSFSILLFLYIFKDKNADLRFVILGSLFPVFLDFLLYFLGVTQQSKFIGHSIFFIIILFFLVMVITKRGTLFRSNALLFSIGSFFYLVLSFTWLNQQVILYPLFEQSDDNFAIANNIQFLLGVLGLFYLFFKIRNFAS
;
A
#
# COMPACT_ATOMS: atom_id res chain seq x y z
N MET A 1 -12.30 -2.94 6.26
CA MET A 1 -12.38 -1.46 6.39
C MET A 1 -11.05 -0.74 6.22
N ILE A 2 -9.96 -1.41 6.47
CA ILE A 2 -8.58 -0.95 6.19
C ILE A 2 -8.38 -0.44 4.75
N ILE A 3 -9.02 -1.07 3.77
CA ILE A 3 -8.85 -0.78 2.33
C ILE A 3 -9.19 0.69 1.99
N LEU A 4 -10.33 1.22 2.46
CA LEU A 4 -10.73 2.60 2.18
C LEU A 4 -9.76 3.63 2.78
N TRP A 5 -9.33 3.38 4.01
CA TRP A 5 -8.36 4.21 4.70
C TRP A 5 -7.02 4.23 3.97
N THR A 6 -6.46 3.05 3.69
CA THR A 6 -5.13 2.93 3.08
C THR A 6 -5.11 3.48 1.66
N THR A 7 -6.13 3.23 0.84
CA THR A 7 -6.17 3.74 -0.54
C THR A 7 -6.31 5.26 -0.58
N SER A 8 -7.22 5.85 0.22
CA SER A 8 -7.43 7.29 0.25
C SER A 8 -6.17 8.02 0.69
N PHE A 9 -5.57 7.56 1.78
CA PHE A 9 -4.36 8.20 2.33
C PHE A 9 -3.11 7.91 1.50
N SER A 10 -3.01 6.78 0.80
CA SER A 10 -1.92 6.54 -0.15
C SER A 10 -1.89 7.57 -1.27
N ILE A 11 -3.06 7.91 -1.82
CA ILE A 11 -3.16 8.95 -2.84
C ILE A 11 -2.80 10.32 -2.26
N LEU A 12 -3.32 10.65 -1.06
CA LEU A 12 -3.02 11.92 -0.40
C LEU A 12 -1.53 12.07 -0.11
N LEU A 13 -0.90 11.04 0.42
CA LEU A 13 0.55 11.01 0.69
C LEU A 13 1.33 11.15 -0.61
N PHE A 14 0.95 10.44 -1.66
CA PHE A 14 1.60 10.55 -2.95
C PHE A 14 1.55 11.98 -3.48
N LEU A 15 0.38 12.60 -3.54
CA LEU A 15 0.21 13.98 -4.01
C LEU A 15 0.91 15.00 -3.13
N TYR A 16 1.01 14.73 -1.83
CA TYR A 16 1.71 15.62 -0.88
C TYR A 16 3.23 15.56 -1.06
N ILE A 17 3.79 14.35 -1.17
CA ILE A 17 5.23 14.12 -1.22
C ILE A 17 5.79 14.44 -2.62
N PHE A 18 5.20 13.85 -3.66
CA PHE A 18 5.75 13.93 -5.02
C PHE A 18 5.25 15.14 -5.81
N LYS A 19 4.08 15.70 -5.44
CA LYS A 19 3.46 16.85 -6.11
C LYS A 19 3.30 16.69 -7.63
N ASP A 20 3.39 15.45 -8.12
CA ASP A 20 3.28 15.12 -9.54
C ASP A 20 1.80 14.97 -9.92
N LYS A 21 1.33 15.94 -10.71
CA LYS A 21 -0.07 15.98 -11.20
C LYS A 21 -0.30 15.06 -12.42
N ASN A 22 0.77 14.69 -13.11
CA ASN A 22 0.70 13.89 -14.33
C ASN A 22 0.82 12.38 -14.05
N ALA A 23 1.09 12.01 -12.79
CA ALA A 23 1.20 10.61 -12.39
C ALA A 23 -0.16 9.90 -12.49
N ASP A 24 -0.17 8.70 -13.04
CA ASP A 24 -1.37 7.87 -13.06
C ASP A 24 -1.65 7.26 -11.69
N LEU A 25 -2.50 7.94 -10.92
CA LEU A 25 -2.85 7.56 -9.55
C LEU A 25 -3.52 6.18 -9.45
N ARG A 26 -4.00 5.62 -10.57
CA ARG A 26 -4.57 4.27 -10.60
C ARG A 26 -3.54 3.22 -10.16
N PHE A 27 -2.28 3.41 -10.56
CA PHE A 27 -1.21 2.49 -10.16
C PHE A 27 -0.85 2.61 -8.68
N VAL A 28 -0.97 3.80 -8.07
CA VAL A 28 -0.82 3.97 -6.62
C VAL A 28 -1.93 3.23 -5.87
N ILE A 29 -3.17 3.32 -6.34
CA ILE A 29 -4.32 2.59 -5.77
C ILE A 29 -4.10 1.08 -5.87
N LEU A 30 -3.80 0.59 -7.08
CA LEU A 30 -3.55 -0.84 -7.30
C LEU A 30 -2.40 -1.34 -6.43
N GLY A 31 -1.32 -0.56 -6.32
CA GLY A 31 -0.19 -0.88 -5.45
C GLY A 31 -0.58 -0.96 -3.99
N SER A 32 -1.41 -0.02 -3.50
CA SER A 32 -1.85 -0.03 -2.10
C SER A 32 -2.78 -1.21 -1.75
N LEU A 33 -3.46 -1.79 -2.72
CA LEU A 33 -4.31 -2.97 -2.54
C LEU A 33 -3.52 -4.29 -2.68
N PHE A 34 -2.40 -4.24 -3.38
CA PHE A 34 -1.65 -5.44 -3.77
C PHE A 34 -1.18 -6.30 -2.58
N PRO A 35 -0.60 -5.76 -1.49
CA PRO A 35 -0.19 -6.55 -0.33
C PRO A 35 -1.34 -7.34 0.29
N VAL A 36 -2.52 -6.72 0.41
CA VAL A 36 -3.72 -7.40 0.93
C VAL A 36 -4.18 -8.51 -0.01
N PHE A 37 -4.21 -8.22 -1.30
CA PHE A 37 -4.63 -9.18 -2.31
C PHE A 37 -3.69 -10.38 -2.35
N LEU A 38 -2.38 -10.14 -2.26
CA LEU A 38 -1.36 -11.19 -2.25
C LEU A 38 -1.51 -12.10 -1.03
N ASP A 39 -1.67 -11.53 0.16
CA ASP A 39 -1.84 -12.33 1.38
C ASP A 39 -3.17 -13.09 1.38
N PHE A 40 -4.25 -12.47 0.88
CA PHE A 40 -5.53 -13.15 0.70
C PHE A 40 -5.41 -14.34 -0.26
N LEU A 41 -4.69 -14.16 -1.36
CA LEU A 41 -4.48 -15.23 -2.34
C LEU A 41 -3.65 -16.38 -1.75
N LEU A 42 -2.61 -16.08 -0.98
CA LEU A 42 -1.79 -17.09 -0.30
C LEU A 42 -2.58 -17.85 0.77
N TYR A 43 -3.45 -17.14 1.50
CA TYR A 43 -4.37 -17.76 2.45
C TYR A 43 -5.37 -18.70 1.74
N PHE A 44 -5.96 -18.24 0.63
CA PHE A 44 -6.91 -19.04 -0.16
C PHE A 44 -6.26 -20.30 -0.76
N LEU A 45 -5.00 -20.23 -1.16
CA LEU A 45 -4.22 -21.37 -1.66
C LEU A 45 -3.75 -22.33 -0.56
N GLY A 46 -4.06 -22.04 0.71
CA GLY A 46 -3.64 -22.87 1.84
C GLY A 46 -2.14 -22.83 2.16
N VAL A 47 -1.42 -21.85 1.60
CA VAL A 47 0.01 -21.68 1.84
C VAL A 47 0.28 -21.14 3.25
N THR A 48 -0.66 -20.37 3.79
CA THR A 48 -0.58 -19.79 5.13
C THR A 48 -1.93 -19.88 5.83
N GLN A 49 -1.88 -20.00 7.16
CA GLN A 49 -3.07 -19.90 8.02
C GLN A 49 -3.29 -18.49 8.58
N GLN A 50 -2.35 -17.58 8.32
CA GLN A 50 -2.36 -16.22 8.84
C GLN A 50 -2.87 -15.23 7.79
N SER A 51 -3.63 -14.23 8.24
CA SER A 51 -4.20 -13.19 7.37
C SER A 51 -3.21 -12.11 6.96
N LYS A 52 -2.07 -12.02 7.65
CA LYS A 52 -0.97 -11.12 7.34
C LYS A 52 0.29 -11.96 7.14
N PHE A 53 0.84 -11.95 5.95
CA PHE A 53 1.96 -12.79 5.57
C PHE A 53 3.02 -11.98 4.82
N ILE A 54 3.55 -12.51 3.74
CA ILE A 54 4.64 -11.91 2.95
C ILE A 54 4.30 -10.49 2.49
N GLY A 55 3.05 -10.20 2.11
CA GLY A 55 2.62 -8.89 1.62
C GLY A 55 2.78 -7.76 2.63
N HIS A 56 2.79 -8.07 3.93
CA HIS A 56 2.98 -7.09 5.00
C HIS A 56 4.44 -6.96 5.45
N SER A 57 5.37 -7.66 4.80
CA SER A 57 6.80 -7.60 5.11
C SER A 57 7.51 -6.49 4.35
N ILE A 58 8.47 -5.82 5.01
CA ILE A 58 9.33 -4.82 4.36
C ILE A 58 10.22 -5.46 3.29
N PHE A 59 10.63 -6.71 3.48
CA PHE A 59 11.44 -7.45 2.51
C PHE A 59 10.72 -7.61 1.18
N PHE A 60 9.40 -7.87 1.23
CA PHE A 60 8.57 -7.94 0.03
C PHE A 60 8.60 -6.62 -0.74
N ILE A 61 8.44 -5.50 -0.05
CA ILE A 61 8.47 -4.17 -0.69
C ILE A 61 9.84 -3.86 -1.30
N ILE A 62 10.93 -4.18 -0.58
CA ILE A 62 12.29 -4.00 -1.10
C ILE A 62 12.51 -4.84 -2.36
N ILE A 63 12.12 -6.11 -2.34
CA ILE A 63 12.22 -7.00 -3.50
C ILE A 63 11.39 -6.46 -4.66
N LEU A 64 10.17 -5.99 -4.41
CA LEU A 64 9.29 -5.42 -5.43
C LEU A 64 9.95 -4.21 -6.11
N PHE A 65 10.50 -3.27 -5.34
CA PHE A 65 11.24 -2.13 -5.89
C PHE A 65 12.45 -2.58 -6.70
N PHE A 66 13.23 -3.52 -6.18
CA PHE A 66 14.41 -4.04 -6.87
C PHE A 66 14.03 -4.70 -8.19
N LEU A 67 13.01 -5.55 -8.21
CA LEU A 67 12.52 -6.20 -9.43
C LEU A 67 12.07 -5.17 -10.48
N VAL A 68 11.30 -4.16 -10.07
CA VAL A 68 10.88 -3.09 -10.98
C VAL A 68 12.09 -2.37 -11.57
N MET A 69 13.10 -2.07 -10.75
CA MET A 69 14.30 -1.37 -11.21
C MET A 69 15.13 -2.19 -12.19
N VAL A 70 15.21 -3.52 -12.00
CA VAL A 70 16.00 -4.42 -12.85
C VAL A 70 15.27 -4.77 -14.14
N ILE A 71 13.97 -5.09 -14.08
CA ILE A 71 13.20 -5.60 -15.22
C ILE A 71 12.81 -4.47 -16.17
N THR A 72 12.62 -3.23 -15.66
CA THR A 72 12.08 -2.15 -16.49
C THR A 72 13.16 -1.24 -17.06
N LYS A 73 13.03 -0.88 -18.34
CA LYS A 73 13.95 0.04 -19.01
C LYS A 73 13.71 1.48 -18.56
N ARG A 74 14.80 2.24 -18.37
CA ARG A 74 14.73 3.66 -18.00
C ARG A 74 14.00 4.47 -19.09
N GLY A 75 13.21 5.46 -18.67
CA GLY A 75 12.50 6.36 -19.58
C GLY A 75 11.22 5.80 -20.19
N THR A 76 10.77 4.61 -19.79
CA THR A 76 9.51 4.04 -20.28
C THR A 76 8.34 4.38 -19.35
N LEU A 77 7.15 4.58 -19.93
CA LEU A 77 5.89 4.74 -19.16
C LEU A 77 5.62 3.53 -18.26
N PHE A 78 5.99 2.33 -18.73
CA PHE A 78 5.84 1.11 -17.95
C PHE A 78 6.63 1.18 -16.62
N ARG A 79 7.88 1.66 -16.68
CA ARG A 79 8.70 1.84 -15.46
C ARG A 79 8.07 2.85 -14.52
N SER A 80 7.60 3.99 -15.03
CA SER A 80 6.94 5.01 -14.22
C SER A 80 5.74 4.41 -13.48
N ASN A 81 4.87 3.72 -14.19
CA ASN A 81 3.68 3.09 -13.62
C ASN A 81 4.01 1.97 -12.62
N ALA A 82 5.03 1.15 -12.92
CA ALA A 82 5.50 0.10 -12.01
C ALA A 82 6.12 0.67 -10.73
N LEU A 83 6.81 1.81 -10.81
CA LEU A 83 7.29 2.52 -9.62
C LEU A 83 6.14 3.09 -8.80
N LEU A 84 5.13 3.70 -9.44
CA LEU A 84 3.92 4.17 -8.76
C LEU A 84 3.20 3.03 -8.01
N PHE A 85 3.13 1.86 -8.62
CA PHE A 85 2.59 0.66 -8.00
C PHE A 85 3.41 0.25 -6.77
N SER A 86 4.74 0.22 -6.86
CA SER A 86 5.61 -0.11 -5.72
C SER A 86 5.50 0.92 -4.59
N ILE A 87 5.39 2.21 -4.92
CA ILE A 87 5.17 3.29 -3.95
C ILE A 87 3.83 3.11 -3.24
N GLY A 88 2.77 2.75 -3.98
CA GLY A 88 1.47 2.45 -3.40
C GLY A 88 1.53 1.30 -2.39
N SER A 89 2.25 0.22 -2.71
CA SER A 89 2.47 -0.91 -1.80
C SER A 89 3.24 -0.50 -0.53
N PHE A 90 4.23 0.36 -0.66
CA PHE A 90 4.96 0.93 0.47
C PHE A 90 4.06 1.78 1.37
N PHE A 91 3.23 2.65 0.78
CA PHE A 91 2.28 3.46 1.56
C PHE A 91 1.28 2.61 2.30
N TYR A 92 0.81 1.50 1.72
CA TYR A 92 -0.02 0.55 2.42
C TYR A 92 0.67 0.04 3.70
N LEU A 93 1.93 -0.38 3.60
CA LEU A 93 2.67 -0.89 4.76
C LEU A 93 2.80 0.17 5.86
N VAL A 94 3.06 1.42 5.50
CA VAL A 94 3.13 2.54 6.45
C VAL A 94 1.78 2.81 7.11
N LEU A 95 0.70 2.87 6.31
CA LEU A 95 -0.65 3.21 6.77
C LEU A 95 -1.36 2.07 7.52
N SER A 96 -0.96 0.83 7.28
CA SER A 96 -1.48 -0.34 8.01
C SER A 96 -0.90 -0.48 9.41
N PHE A 97 0.08 0.37 9.78
CA PHE A 97 0.80 0.32 11.06
C PHE A 97 1.47 -1.02 11.38
N THR A 98 1.68 -1.87 10.38
CA THR A 98 2.36 -3.15 10.55
C THR A 98 3.80 -3.00 10.98
N TRP A 99 4.41 -1.83 10.73
CA TRP A 99 5.76 -1.50 11.18
C TRP A 99 5.90 -1.40 12.71
N LEU A 100 4.80 -1.29 13.47
CA LEU A 100 4.81 -1.35 14.92
C LEU A 100 4.98 -2.78 15.45
N ASN A 101 4.67 -3.80 14.65
CA ASN A 101 4.89 -5.20 15.00
C ASN A 101 6.13 -5.72 14.27
N GLN A 102 7.23 -5.86 15.02
CA GLN A 102 8.52 -6.30 14.47
C GLN A 102 8.45 -7.69 13.84
N GLN A 103 7.61 -8.58 14.34
CA GLN A 103 7.49 -9.95 13.84
C GLN A 103 6.81 -9.98 12.46
N VAL A 104 5.88 -9.09 12.20
CA VAL A 104 5.21 -8.99 10.89
C VAL A 104 6.11 -8.29 9.87
N ILE A 105 6.71 -7.16 10.24
CA ILE A 105 7.47 -6.35 9.28
C ILE A 105 8.78 -7.01 8.87
N LEU A 106 9.43 -7.75 9.77
CA LEU A 106 10.71 -8.42 9.54
C LEU A 106 10.57 -9.86 9.11
N TYR A 107 9.37 -10.34 8.81
CA TYR A 107 9.19 -11.66 8.22
C TYR A 107 10.03 -11.79 6.93
N PRO A 108 10.77 -12.84 6.66
CA PRO A 108 10.81 -14.15 7.35
C PRO A 108 11.88 -14.31 8.46
N LEU A 109 12.52 -13.24 8.91
CA LEU A 109 13.57 -13.34 9.94
C LEU A 109 13.03 -13.72 11.33
N PHE A 110 11.76 -13.41 11.60
CA PHE A 110 11.07 -13.75 12.84
C PHE A 110 9.80 -14.52 12.55
N GLU A 111 9.44 -15.45 13.43
CA GLU A 111 8.15 -16.12 13.38
C GLU A 111 7.03 -15.10 13.65
N GLN A 112 5.96 -15.20 12.87
CA GLN A 112 4.84 -14.28 13.02
C GLN A 112 4.06 -14.57 14.29
N SER A 113 3.68 -13.50 15.00
CA SER A 113 2.68 -13.56 16.06
C SER A 113 1.36 -12.96 15.59
N ASP A 114 0.26 -13.48 16.13
CA ASP A 114 -1.10 -13.00 15.86
C ASP A 114 -1.44 -11.66 16.54
N ASP A 115 -0.47 -11.01 17.18
CA ASP A 115 -0.70 -9.73 17.86
C ASP A 115 -1.04 -8.63 16.86
N ASN A 116 -2.31 -8.33 16.79
CA ASN A 116 -2.87 -7.33 15.90
C ASN A 116 -2.94 -5.97 16.61
N PHE A 117 -1.87 -5.16 16.47
CA PHE A 117 -2.06 -3.74 16.68
C PHE A 117 -2.84 -3.18 15.48
N ALA A 118 -4.08 -2.82 15.70
CA ALA A 118 -4.91 -2.18 14.68
C ALA A 118 -5.69 -1.03 15.30
N ILE A 119 -5.74 0.09 14.58
CA ILE A 119 -6.66 1.17 14.92
C ILE A 119 -8.09 0.61 14.84
N ALA A 120 -8.96 1.01 15.77
CA ALA A 120 -10.34 0.56 15.79
C ALA A 120 -11.01 0.74 14.40
N ASN A 121 -11.72 -0.27 13.94
CA ASN A 121 -12.32 -0.30 12.60
C ASN A 121 -13.22 0.91 12.31
N ASN A 122 -13.90 1.43 13.33
CA ASN A 122 -14.78 2.60 13.20
C ASN A 122 -13.99 3.88 12.90
N ILE A 123 -12.83 4.05 13.55
CA ILE A 123 -11.93 5.19 13.31
C ILE A 123 -11.34 5.11 11.91
N GLN A 124 -10.89 3.93 11.48
CA GLN A 124 -10.37 3.73 10.12
C GLN A 124 -11.41 4.05 9.04
N PHE A 125 -12.67 3.65 9.26
CA PHE A 125 -13.75 3.96 8.33
C PHE A 125 -14.00 5.46 8.23
N LEU A 126 -14.14 6.13 9.36
CA LEU A 126 -14.40 7.57 9.42
C LEU A 126 -13.28 8.37 8.77
N LEU A 127 -12.04 8.05 9.09
CA LEU A 127 -10.87 8.67 8.46
C LEU A 127 -10.80 8.37 6.96
N GLY A 128 -11.12 7.15 6.53
CA GLY A 128 -11.18 6.78 5.11
C GLY A 128 -12.20 7.61 4.34
N VAL A 129 -13.40 7.79 4.89
CA VAL A 129 -14.45 8.63 4.29
C VAL A 129 -14.01 10.10 4.23
N LEU A 130 -13.44 10.64 5.31
CA LEU A 130 -12.90 12.00 5.33
C LEU A 130 -11.78 12.17 4.31
N GLY A 131 -10.89 11.19 4.17
CA GLY A 131 -9.82 11.18 3.17
C GLY A 131 -10.35 11.22 1.74
N LEU A 132 -11.37 10.41 1.42
CA LEU A 132 -12.02 10.43 0.11
C LEU A 132 -12.70 11.77 -0.18
N PHE A 133 -13.39 12.32 0.81
CA PHE A 133 -14.07 13.61 0.68
C PHE A 133 -13.06 14.73 0.41
N TYR A 134 -11.96 14.76 1.15
CA TYR A 134 -10.88 15.72 0.94
C TYR A 134 -10.24 15.55 -0.45
N LEU A 135 -9.99 14.33 -0.91
CA LEU A 135 -9.49 14.04 -2.25
C LEU A 135 -10.42 14.56 -3.33
N PHE A 136 -11.72 14.33 -3.19
CA PHE A 136 -12.71 14.81 -4.16
C PHE A 136 -12.65 16.33 -4.33
N PHE A 137 -12.59 17.07 -3.22
CA PHE A 137 -12.46 18.53 -3.27
C PHE A 137 -11.12 18.96 -3.85
N LYS A 138 -10.03 18.29 -3.48
CA LYS A 138 -8.69 18.63 -3.96
C LYS A 138 -8.56 18.38 -5.46
N ILE A 139 -9.03 17.25 -5.97
CA ILE A 139 -8.99 16.94 -7.40
C ILE A 139 -9.87 17.91 -8.18
N ARG A 140 -11.05 18.26 -7.67
CA ARG A 140 -11.93 19.24 -8.31
C ARG A 140 -11.28 20.61 -8.46
N ASN A 141 -10.52 21.05 -7.44
CA ASN A 141 -9.80 22.33 -7.48
C ASN A 141 -8.55 22.29 -8.36
N PHE A 142 -8.08 21.10 -8.77
CA PHE A 142 -6.98 20.94 -9.73
C PHE A 142 -7.47 20.92 -11.19
N ALA A 143 -8.76 20.65 -11.40
CA ALA A 143 -9.37 20.58 -12.72
C ALA A 143 -9.97 21.93 -13.18
N SER A 144 -10.06 22.92 -12.28
CA SER A 144 -10.42 24.31 -12.55
C SER A 144 -9.16 25.17 -12.69
#